data_6024a57f74ec532de0f48103f4347b65
#
_entry.id   6024a57f74ec532de0f48103f4347b65
#
_cell.length_a   1.000
_cell.length_b   1.000
_cell.length_c   1.000
_cell.angle_alpha   90.00
_cell.angle_beta   90.00
_cell.angle_gamma   90.00
#
_symmetry.space_group_name_H-M   'P 1'
#
loop_
_entity.id
_entity.type
_entity.pdbx_description
1 polymer ?
#
loop_
_entity_poly.entity_id
_entity_poly.type
_entity_poly.pdbx_seq_one_letter_code
_entity_poly.pdbx_strand_id
1 'polypeptide(L)'
;MVVNSNGTYSSTRKFLPKTKITKDEAKKMMNRLKNKGKRFKLSYDVQVLRIINLPKNYKDYPYILASFPNSYYEKKMWYTKQRTKNDKTPAQTAKILSDEDKDMICAKIKKNVELRLNVDYRKTFTSKWKSDLMNTYIDTNKQKSVNAYIKAAKARKVVVSSGEVIVDPSSLWLREYGTTCYARVYVKFRVKSGKIPSAKSKYQNEVIYGSYTGMKNLTSKKTVTFADEIECDLSYTNGKLTSYGVDWGGDSIANVNN
;
A
#
# COMPACT_ATOMS: atom_id res chain seq x y z
N MET A 1 -21.36 4.43 3.60
CA MET A 1 -20.54 3.21 3.74
C MET A 1 -21.46 2.01 3.61
N VAL A 2 -21.30 1.22 2.56
CA VAL A 2 -22.11 0.03 2.31
C VAL A 2 -21.31 -1.18 2.78
N VAL A 3 -21.86 -1.94 3.71
CA VAL A 3 -21.30 -3.20 4.19
C VAL A 3 -22.01 -4.31 3.42
N ASN A 4 -21.25 -5.17 2.76
CA ASN A 4 -21.82 -6.34 2.09
C ASN A 4 -22.41 -7.31 3.12
N SER A 5 -23.36 -8.15 2.71
CA SER A 5 -24.07 -9.11 3.56
C SER A 5 -23.16 -10.09 4.31
N ASN A 6 -21.96 -10.37 3.79
CA ASN A 6 -20.93 -11.21 4.41
C ASN A 6 -19.98 -10.48 5.37
N GLY A 7 -20.24 -9.21 5.72
CA GLY A 7 -19.41 -8.43 6.63
C GLY A 7 -18.11 -7.90 6.01
N THR A 8 -17.88 -8.07 4.72
CA THR A 8 -16.76 -7.46 4.01
C THR A 8 -17.11 -6.02 3.60
N TYR A 9 -16.13 -5.14 3.72
CA TYR A 9 -16.30 -3.73 3.37
C TYR A 9 -15.85 -3.52 1.94
N SER A 10 -16.69 -2.81 1.16
CA SER A 10 -16.23 -2.32 -0.14
C SER A 10 -15.25 -1.17 0.11
N SER A 11 -14.03 -1.31 -0.38
CA SER A 11 -13.02 -0.24 -0.40
C SER A 11 -13.41 0.92 -1.32
N THR A 12 -14.44 0.71 -2.15
CA THR A 12 -15.01 1.77 -2.96
C THR A 12 -16.01 2.56 -2.13
N ARG A 13 -15.66 3.78 -1.75
CA ARG A 13 -16.55 4.77 -1.10
C ARG A 13 -17.73 5.20 -2.00
N LYS A 14 -18.13 4.37 -2.96
CA LYS A 14 -19.22 4.68 -3.88
C LYS A 14 -20.54 4.33 -3.23
N PHE A 15 -21.33 5.36 -3.01
CA PHE A 15 -22.75 5.19 -2.77
C PHE A 15 -23.38 4.57 -4.03
N LEU A 16 -23.95 3.39 -3.90
CA LEU A 16 -24.61 2.67 -4.99
C LEU A 16 -26.14 2.84 -4.82
N PRO A 17 -26.74 3.95 -5.27
CA PRO A 17 -28.13 4.28 -4.96
C PRO A 17 -29.14 3.33 -5.60
N LYS A 18 -28.71 2.57 -6.60
CA LYS A 18 -29.55 1.58 -7.30
C LYS A 18 -29.47 0.15 -6.72
N THR A 19 -28.61 -0.08 -5.74
CA THR A 19 -28.48 -1.41 -5.11
C THR A 19 -29.55 -1.56 -4.03
N LYS A 20 -30.44 -2.53 -4.20
CA LYS A 20 -31.43 -2.86 -3.18
C LYS A 20 -30.71 -3.44 -1.96
N ILE A 21 -30.99 -2.90 -0.79
CA ILE A 21 -30.54 -3.46 0.49
C ILE A 21 -31.58 -4.48 0.99
N THR A 22 -31.11 -5.51 1.66
CA THR A 22 -31.98 -6.48 2.30
C THR A 22 -32.68 -5.89 3.52
N LYS A 23 -33.79 -6.46 3.95
CA LYS A 23 -34.49 -6.06 5.17
C LYS A 23 -33.58 -6.12 6.41
N ASP A 24 -32.72 -7.14 6.49
CA ASP A 24 -31.76 -7.31 7.58
C ASP A 24 -30.64 -6.25 7.57
N GLU A 25 -30.14 -5.88 6.40
CA GLU A 25 -29.19 -4.78 6.27
C GLU A 25 -29.79 -3.46 6.70
N ALA A 26 -31.02 -3.17 6.27
CA ALA A 26 -31.75 -1.98 6.69
C ALA A 26 -31.96 -1.97 8.21
N LYS A 27 -32.35 -3.09 8.82
CA LYS A 27 -32.51 -3.22 10.27
C LYS A 27 -31.21 -2.99 11.04
N LYS A 28 -30.08 -3.55 10.54
CA LYS A 28 -28.75 -3.32 11.12
C LYS A 28 -28.34 -1.86 11.02
N MET A 29 -28.59 -1.20 9.90
CA MET A 29 -28.32 0.25 9.72
C MET A 29 -29.13 1.10 10.71
N MET A 30 -30.45 0.84 10.82
CA MET A 30 -31.31 1.54 11.76
C MET A 30 -30.89 1.34 13.21
N ASN A 31 -30.45 0.14 13.60
CA ASN A 31 -29.95 -0.15 14.93
C ASN A 31 -28.68 0.65 15.25
N ARG A 32 -27.75 0.79 14.29
CA ARG A 32 -26.54 1.61 14.45
C ARG A 32 -26.83 3.11 14.50
N LEU A 33 -27.85 3.58 13.78
CA LEU A 33 -28.30 4.97 13.86
C LEU A 33 -28.84 5.29 15.25
N LYS A 34 -29.67 4.40 15.81
CA LYS A 34 -30.29 4.59 17.14
C LYS A 34 -29.28 4.42 18.29
N ASN A 35 -28.33 3.50 18.16
CA ASN A 35 -27.38 3.15 19.20
C ASN A 35 -25.95 3.61 18.87
N LYS A 36 -25.51 4.72 19.48
CA LYS A 36 -24.16 5.26 19.28
C LYS A 36 -23.06 4.23 19.58
N GLY A 37 -23.22 3.40 20.61
CA GLY A 37 -22.26 2.34 20.97
C GLY A 37 -22.12 1.20 19.96
N LYS A 38 -23.07 1.05 19.04
CA LYS A 38 -23.04 0.06 17.95
C LYS A 38 -22.48 0.63 16.63
N ARG A 39 -22.09 1.91 16.62
CA ARG A 39 -21.47 2.54 15.45
C ARG A 39 -20.03 2.02 15.28
N PHE A 40 -19.60 1.92 14.04
CA PHE A 40 -18.19 1.65 13.77
C PHE A 40 -17.33 2.81 14.28
N LYS A 41 -16.20 2.48 14.87
CA LYS A 41 -15.12 3.45 15.05
C LYS A 41 -14.44 3.64 13.70
N LEU A 42 -14.12 4.87 13.37
CA LEU A 42 -13.48 5.23 12.10
C LEU A 42 -12.14 5.89 12.38
N SER A 43 -11.20 5.68 11.45
CA SER A 43 -9.96 6.45 11.37
C SER A 43 -10.24 7.88 10.89
N TYR A 44 -9.24 8.75 10.91
CA TYR A 44 -9.35 10.12 10.39
C TYR A 44 -9.73 10.15 8.89
N ASP A 45 -9.25 9.16 8.12
CA ASP A 45 -9.55 8.98 6.69
C ASP A 45 -10.82 8.14 6.42
N VAL A 46 -11.68 8.00 7.46
CA VAL A 46 -13.01 7.36 7.40
C VAL A 46 -12.96 5.86 7.07
N GLN A 47 -11.90 5.15 7.43
CA GLN A 47 -11.84 3.70 7.36
C GLN A 47 -12.34 3.06 8.66
N VAL A 48 -12.94 1.87 8.56
CA VAL A 48 -13.46 1.15 9.73
C VAL A 48 -12.33 0.58 10.57
N LEU A 49 -12.35 0.87 11.86
CA LEU A 49 -11.40 0.32 12.82
C LEU A 49 -11.84 -1.04 13.33
N ARG A 50 -10.87 -1.92 13.53
CA ARG A 50 -11.03 -3.18 14.20
C ARG A 50 -10.73 -3.01 15.69
N ILE A 51 -11.65 -3.48 16.54
CA ILE A 51 -11.56 -3.35 18.00
C ILE A 51 -11.51 -4.69 18.72
N ILE A 52 -11.69 -5.79 18.00
CA ILE A 52 -11.64 -7.18 18.49
C ILE A 52 -10.73 -8.00 17.58
N ASN A 53 -10.23 -9.12 18.09
CA ASN A 53 -9.30 -10.01 17.36
C ASN A 53 -8.12 -9.24 16.75
N LEU A 54 -7.49 -8.42 17.60
CA LEU A 54 -6.38 -7.56 17.20
C LEU A 54 -5.10 -8.37 16.96
N PRO A 55 -4.18 -7.90 16.08
CA PRO A 55 -2.87 -8.51 15.92
C PRO A 55 -2.06 -8.44 17.24
N LYS A 56 -1.11 -9.33 17.42
CA LYS A 56 -0.28 -9.42 18.66
C LYS A 56 0.45 -8.11 18.96
N ASN A 57 0.85 -7.39 17.92
CA ASN A 57 1.58 -6.13 18.01
C ASN A 57 0.71 -4.89 17.83
N TYR A 58 -0.59 -4.98 18.13
CA TYR A 58 -1.55 -3.88 17.92
C TYR A 58 -1.17 -2.59 18.66
N LYS A 59 -0.43 -2.67 19.75
CA LYS A 59 0.03 -1.50 20.51
C LYS A 59 1.04 -0.64 19.80
N ASP A 60 1.70 -1.18 18.77
CA ASP A 60 2.64 -0.43 17.95
C ASP A 60 1.95 0.52 16.97
N TYR A 61 0.65 0.34 16.75
CA TYR A 61 -0.16 1.08 15.79
C TYR A 61 -1.14 2.03 16.48
N PRO A 62 -1.43 3.20 15.89
CA PRO A 62 -2.43 4.12 16.45
C PRO A 62 -3.84 3.52 16.39
N TYR A 63 -4.09 2.67 15.41
CA TYR A 63 -5.32 1.90 15.23
C TYR A 63 -5.08 0.74 14.26
N ILE A 64 -6.04 -0.20 14.22
CA ILE A 64 -6.01 -1.35 13.32
C ILE A 64 -7.20 -1.27 12.38
N LEU A 65 -6.96 -1.33 11.07
CA LEU A 65 -8.02 -1.31 10.05
C LEU A 65 -8.74 -2.66 9.97
N ALA A 66 -10.05 -2.62 9.86
CA ALA A 66 -10.86 -3.84 9.76
C ALA A 66 -10.65 -4.60 8.43
N SER A 67 -10.17 -3.91 7.40
CA SER A 67 -9.94 -4.45 6.06
C SER A 67 -8.73 -5.37 5.93
N PHE A 68 -7.78 -5.31 6.87
CA PHE A 68 -6.55 -6.09 6.80
C PHE A 68 -6.52 -7.25 7.80
N PRO A 69 -5.97 -8.41 7.43
CA PRO A 69 -5.79 -9.54 8.34
C PRO A 69 -4.70 -9.25 9.39
N ASN A 70 -4.65 -10.03 10.48
CA ASN A 70 -3.60 -9.92 11.49
C ASN A 70 -2.20 -10.15 10.89
N SER A 71 -2.10 -11.11 9.96
CA SER A 71 -0.85 -11.42 9.25
C SER A 71 -0.24 -10.21 8.54
N TYR A 72 -1.06 -9.26 8.08
CA TYR A 72 -0.55 -8.01 7.50
C TYR A 72 0.23 -7.18 8.52
N TYR A 73 -0.30 -7.02 9.74
CA TYR A 73 0.34 -6.24 10.80
C TYR A 73 1.50 -7.00 11.47
N GLU A 74 1.35 -8.30 11.66
CA GLU A 74 2.32 -9.15 12.35
C GLU A 74 3.52 -9.53 11.47
N LYS A 75 3.40 -9.38 10.14
CA LYS A 75 4.49 -9.70 9.22
C LYS A 75 5.69 -8.82 9.50
N LYS A 76 6.83 -9.46 9.78
CA LYS A 76 8.11 -8.77 9.92
C LYS A 76 8.64 -8.43 8.53
N MET A 77 8.67 -7.14 8.22
CA MET A 77 9.25 -6.57 7.01
C MET A 77 10.72 -6.20 7.24
N TRP A 78 11.41 -5.74 6.20
CA TRP A 78 12.82 -5.39 6.32
C TRP A 78 13.04 -4.32 7.41
N TYR A 79 12.35 -3.21 7.34
CA TYR A 79 12.48 -2.12 8.28
C TYR A 79 12.16 -2.56 9.72
N THR A 80 11.08 -3.32 9.94
CA THR A 80 10.71 -3.78 11.28
C THR A 80 11.73 -4.75 11.89
N LYS A 81 12.56 -5.41 11.06
CA LYS A 81 13.68 -6.25 11.50
C LYS A 81 14.93 -5.42 11.82
N GLN A 82 15.15 -4.34 11.09
CA GLN A 82 16.32 -3.45 11.20
C GLN A 82 16.09 -2.26 12.13
N ARG A 83 14.92 -2.18 12.75
CA ARG A 83 14.51 -1.07 13.60
C ARG A 83 15.46 -0.91 14.78
N THR A 84 15.91 0.33 15.00
CA THR A 84 16.66 0.73 16.19
C THR A 84 15.71 1.09 17.34
N LYS A 85 16.26 1.19 18.55
CA LYS A 85 15.49 1.63 19.73
C LYS A 85 14.95 3.07 19.65
N ASN A 86 15.60 3.89 18.80
CA ASN A 86 15.26 5.32 18.65
C ASN A 86 14.23 5.56 17.54
N ASP A 87 14.00 4.58 16.65
CA ASP A 87 12.99 4.69 15.61
C ASP A 87 11.58 4.71 16.23
N LYS A 88 10.71 5.54 15.66
CA LYS A 88 9.36 5.70 16.19
C LYS A 88 8.47 4.53 15.79
N THR A 89 7.59 4.09 16.71
CA THR A 89 6.49 3.21 16.32
C THR A 89 5.48 3.97 15.47
N PRO A 90 4.60 3.28 14.72
CA PRO A 90 3.48 3.94 14.06
C PRO A 90 2.61 4.75 15.01
N ALA A 91 2.37 4.25 16.23
CA ALA A 91 1.60 4.98 17.26
C ALA A 91 2.30 6.28 17.71
N GLN A 92 3.63 6.30 17.76
CA GLN A 92 4.40 7.50 18.04
C GLN A 92 4.45 8.43 16.85
N THR A 93 4.65 7.91 15.64
CA THR A 93 4.66 8.65 14.38
C THR A 93 3.35 9.39 14.15
N ALA A 94 2.22 8.75 14.46
CA ALA A 94 0.90 9.35 14.33
C ALA A 94 0.69 10.61 15.18
N LYS A 95 1.50 10.81 16.22
CA LYS A 95 1.48 12.01 17.06
C LYS A 95 2.37 13.14 16.52
N ILE A 96 3.27 12.83 15.58
CA ILE A 96 4.25 13.75 15.00
C ILE A 96 3.74 14.30 13.68
N LEU A 97 3.28 13.41 12.78
CA LEU A 97 2.76 13.79 11.47
C LEU A 97 1.33 14.30 11.57
N SER A 98 1.05 15.43 10.94
CA SER A 98 -0.33 15.90 10.75
C SER A 98 -1.13 14.93 9.86
N ASP A 99 -2.45 15.01 9.89
CA ASP A 99 -3.29 14.18 9.01
C ASP A 99 -3.07 14.54 7.55
N GLU A 100 -2.79 15.82 7.24
CA GLU A 100 -2.45 16.30 5.90
C GLU A 100 -1.12 15.70 5.41
N ASP A 101 -0.07 15.68 6.25
CA ASP A 101 1.20 15.05 5.90
C ASP A 101 1.04 13.55 5.62
N LYS A 102 0.27 12.85 6.44
CA LYS A 102 -0.05 11.43 6.24
C LYS A 102 -0.74 11.18 4.90
N ASP A 103 -1.74 12.01 4.59
CA ASP A 103 -2.49 11.91 3.32
C ASP A 103 -1.57 12.14 2.11
N MET A 104 -0.72 13.17 2.16
CA MET A 104 0.23 13.49 1.10
C MET A 104 1.23 12.36 0.87
N ILE A 105 1.83 11.83 1.93
CA ILE A 105 2.77 10.70 1.88
C ILE A 105 2.09 9.46 1.31
N CYS A 106 0.94 9.08 1.86
CA CYS A 106 0.19 7.90 1.43
C CYS A 106 -0.28 8.00 -0.03
N ALA A 107 -0.74 9.16 -0.46
CA ALA A 107 -1.16 9.39 -1.84
C ALA A 107 0.00 9.23 -2.83
N LYS A 108 1.18 9.75 -2.50
CA LYS A 108 2.38 9.62 -3.33
C LYS A 108 2.86 8.18 -3.44
N ILE A 109 2.93 7.47 -2.32
CA ILE A 109 3.27 6.05 -2.28
C ILE A 109 2.26 5.23 -3.10
N LYS A 110 0.97 5.47 -2.90
CA LYS A 110 -0.10 4.78 -3.65
C LYS A 110 0.07 4.99 -5.15
N LYS A 111 0.27 6.23 -5.59
CA LYS A 111 0.48 6.56 -7.02
C LYS A 111 1.70 5.85 -7.58
N ASN A 112 2.82 5.80 -6.84
CA ASN A 112 4.02 5.07 -7.23
C ASN A 112 3.72 3.59 -7.48
N VAL A 113 3.09 2.93 -6.51
CA VAL A 113 2.77 1.49 -6.60
C VAL A 113 1.78 1.19 -7.71
N GLU A 114 0.74 2.00 -7.87
CA GLU A 114 -0.26 1.86 -8.94
C GLU A 114 0.39 1.97 -10.33
N LEU A 115 1.27 2.93 -10.53
CA LEU A 115 1.99 3.11 -11.81
C LEU A 115 2.91 1.91 -12.12
N ARG A 116 3.57 1.36 -11.12
CA ARG A 116 4.47 0.19 -11.27
C ARG A 116 3.71 -1.12 -11.53
N LEU A 117 2.51 -1.26 -10.99
CA LEU A 117 1.72 -2.49 -11.05
C LEU A 117 0.56 -2.44 -12.07
N ASN A 118 0.45 -1.38 -12.86
CA ASN A 118 -0.48 -1.26 -13.99
C ASN A 118 0.29 -1.04 -15.28
N VAL A 119 0.85 -2.10 -15.82
CA VAL A 119 1.72 -2.06 -17.00
C VAL A 119 1.19 -2.95 -18.10
N ASP A 120 1.04 -2.39 -19.27
CA ASP A 120 0.87 -3.09 -20.54
C ASP A 120 1.96 -2.59 -21.49
N TYR A 121 2.89 -3.47 -21.88
CA TYR A 121 4.05 -3.11 -22.71
C TYR A 121 3.69 -2.43 -24.02
N ARG A 122 2.45 -2.60 -24.51
CA ARG A 122 1.96 -2.06 -25.78
C ARG A 122 1.57 -0.59 -25.69
N LYS A 123 1.09 -0.14 -24.49
CA LYS A 123 0.43 1.17 -24.35
C LYS A 123 0.85 2.00 -23.15
N THR A 124 1.41 1.39 -22.08
CA THR A 124 1.65 2.12 -20.82
C THR A 124 2.82 3.09 -20.91
N PHE A 125 3.89 2.74 -21.61
CA PHE A 125 5.17 3.46 -21.55
C PHE A 125 5.18 4.75 -22.39
N THR A 126 4.29 5.66 -22.08
CA THR A 126 4.23 7.01 -22.64
C THR A 126 5.15 7.96 -21.87
N SER A 127 5.45 9.14 -22.49
CA SER A 127 6.17 10.21 -21.80
C SER A 127 5.45 10.66 -20.51
N LYS A 128 4.11 10.71 -20.57
CA LYS A 128 3.28 11.04 -19.39
C LYS A 128 3.43 10.01 -18.28
N TRP A 129 3.33 8.71 -18.57
CA TRP A 129 3.52 7.65 -17.56
C TRP A 129 4.89 7.76 -16.90
N LYS A 130 5.93 7.98 -17.71
CA LYS A 130 7.30 8.11 -17.22
C LYS A 130 7.44 9.35 -16.34
N SER A 131 6.93 10.50 -16.75
CA SER A 131 6.93 11.72 -15.95
C SER A 131 6.15 11.52 -14.65
N ASP A 132 4.94 10.94 -14.72
CA ASP A 132 4.11 10.66 -13.55
C ASP A 132 4.82 9.75 -12.54
N LEU A 133 5.52 8.70 -13.02
CA LEU A 133 6.29 7.82 -12.15
C LEU A 133 7.50 8.55 -11.54
N MET A 134 8.26 9.30 -12.34
CA MET A 134 9.41 10.07 -11.85
C MET A 134 9.01 11.09 -10.80
N ASN A 135 7.85 11.73 -10.92
CA ASN A 135 7.33 12.68 -9.94
C ASN A 135 6.94 12.05 -8.59
N THR A 136 6.91 10.73 -8.51
CA THR A 136 6.69 10.04 -7.23
C THR A 136 7.99 9.78 -6.47
N TYR A 137 9.14 9.78 -7.14
CA TYR A 137 10.44 9.62 -6.51
C TYR A 137 11.01 10.95 -6.01
N ILE A 138 11.82 10.89 -4.96
CA ILE A 138 12.60 12.03 -4.51
C ILE A 138 13.91 12.14 -5.31
N ASP A 139 14.49 11.00 -5.71
CA ASP A 139 15.73 10.94 -6.47
C ASP A 139 15.49 10.95 -7.98
N THR A 140 16.01 11.98 -8.65
CA THR A 140 15.95 12.11 -10.11
C THR A 140 16.81 11.08 -10.86
N ASN A 141 17.79 10.44 -10.20
CA ASN A 141 18.64 9.41 -10.80
C ASN A 141 17.88 8.11 -11.11
N LYS A 142 16.68 7.91 -10.58
CA LYS A 142 15.80 6.76 -10.92
C LYS A 142 15.48 6.66 -12.41
N GLN A 143 15.70 7.72 -13.18
CA GLN A 143 15.52 7.78 -14.63
C GLN A 143 16.19 6.62 -15.39
N LYS A 144 17.44 6.27 -15.03
CA LYS A 144 18.17 5.15 -15.65
C LYS A 144 17.47 3.83 -15.38
N SER A 145 17.07 3.58 -14.13
CA SER A 145 16.36 2.36 -13.72
C SER A 145 14.99 2.23 -14.40
N VAL A 146 14.23 3.33 -14.47
CA VAL A 146 12.93 3.36 -15.18
C VAL A 146 13.11 3.03 -16.66
N ASN A 147 14.11 3.60 -17.33
CA ASN A 147 14.40 3.30 -18.74
C ASN A 147 14.80 1.83 -18.94
N ALA A 148 15.65 1.27 -18.07
CA ALA A 148 16.04 -0.12 -18.11
C ALA A 148 14.83 -1.05 -17.96
N TYR A 149 13.93 -0.74 -17.00
CA TYR A 149 12.69 -1.48 -16.84
C TYR A 149 11.79 -1.41 -18.09
N ILE A 150 11.59 -0.23 -18.67
CA ILE A 150 10.79 -0.08 -19.90
C ILE A 150 11.31 -0.97 -21.02
N LYS A 151 12.65 -0.98 -21.23
CA LYS A 151 13.31 -1.81 -22.25
C LYS A 151 13.05 -3.29 -21.98
N ALA A 152 13.25 -3.74 -20.74
CA ALA A 152 13.06 -5.13 -20.34
C ALA A 152 11.59 -5.57 -20.43
N ALA A 153 10.66 -4.74 -19.96
CA ALA A 153 9.23 -5.02 -19.99
C ALA A 153 8.69 -5.13 -21.42
N LYS A 154 9.17 -4.29 -22.35
CA LYS A 154 8.85 -4.42 -23.78
C LYS A 154 9.37 -5.70 -24.38
N ALA A 155 10.64 -6.03 -24.14
CA ALA A 155 11.27 -7.26 -24.65
C ALA A 155 10.57 -8.53 -24.13
N ARG A 156 10.09 -8.51 -22.89
CA ARG A 156 9.38 -9.63 -22.25
C ARG A 156 7.87 -9.63 -22.45
N LYS A 157 7.31 -8.64 -23.15
CA LYS A 157 5.86 -8.49 -23.41
C LYS A 157 5.05 -8.48 -22.09
N VAL A 158 5.50 -7.72 -21.11
CA VAL A 158 4.92 -7.68 -19.77
C VAL A 158 3.53 -7.01 -19.75
N VAL A 159 2.57 -7.70 -19.14
CA VAL A 159 1.27 -7.13 -18.78
C VAL A 159 0.98 -7.47 -17.33
N VAL A 160 0.90 -6.44 -16.49
CA VAL A 160 0.56 -6.52 -15.06
C VAL A 160 -0.62 -5.62 -14.80
N SER A 161 -1.54 -6.05 -13.97
CA SER A 161 -2.64 -5.20 -13.49
C SER A 161 -2.75 -5.28 -11.99
N SER A 162 -2.81 -4.14 -11.32
CA SER A 162 -3.23 -4.06 -9.93
C SER A 162 -4.75 -4.19 -9.84
N GLY A 163 -5.22 -4.95 -8.86
CA GLY A 163 -6.63 -4.98 -8.51
C GLY A 163 -6.93 -3.99 -7.39
N GLU A 164 -6.03 -3.89 -6.42
CA GLU A 164 -6.19 -3.06 -5.24
C GLU A 164 -4.82 -2.63 -4.71
N VAL A 165 -4.68 -1.35 -4.41
CA VAL A 165 -3.51 -0.78 -3.73
C VAL A 165 -4.00 0.10 -2.60
N ILE A 166 -3.68 -0.27 -1.37
CA ILE A 166 -4.05 0.48 -0.17
C ILE A 166 -2.77 0.75 0.62
N VAL A 167 -2.46 2.00 0.83
CA VAL A 167 -1.43 2.43 1.78
C VAL A 167 -2.11 2.62 3.12
N ASP A 168 -1.59 2.00 4.16
CA ASP A 168 -2.17 2.08 5.49
C ASP A 168 -1.55 3.25 6.27
N PRO A 169 -2.28 4.36 6.50
CA PRO A 169 -1.76 5.50 7.25
C PRO A 169 -1.41 5.15 8.70
N SER A 170 -2.05 4.09 9.25
CA SER A 170 -1.72 3.61 10.59
C SER A 170 -0.35 2.94 10.67
N SER A 171 0.27 2.63 9.52
CA SER A 171 1.54 1.93 9.43
C SER A 171 2.75 2.84 9.21
N LEU A 172 2.56 4.14 9.16
CA LEU A 172 3.66 5.10 8.95
C LEU A 172 4.66 5.07 10.10
N TRP A 173 5.93 4.85 9.80
CA TRP A 173 7.03 4.73 10.75
C TRP A 173 8.13 5.72 10.43
N LEU A 174 8.41 6.66 11.34
CA LEU A 174 9.53 7.58 11.21
C LEU A 174 10.82 6.95 11.77
N ARG A 175 11.91 7.13 11.05
CA ARG A 175 13.25 6.85 11.58
C ARG A 175 13.68 7.92 12.57
N GLU A 176 14.76 7.62 13.27
CA GLU A 176 15.30 8.38 14.38
C GLU A 176 15.36 9.90 14.14
N TYR A 177 15.76 10.31 12.93
CA TYR A 177 15.93 11.75 12.60
C TYR A 177 14.73 12.36 11.88
N GLY A 178 13.66 11.62 11.69
CA GLY A 178 12.41 12.13 11.06
C GLY A 178 12.50 12.48 9.58
N THR A 179 13.62 12.13 8.90
CA THR A 179 13.84 12.41 7.48
C THR A 179 13.44 11.27 6.56
N THR A 180 13.13 10.12 7.12
CA THR A 180 12.73 8.93 6.39
C THR A 180 11.51 8.31 7.06
N CYS A 181 10.50 7.99 6.26
CA CYS A 181 9.27 7.33 6.70
C CYS A 181 9.06 6.04 5.93
N TYR A 182 8.65 5.01 6.62
CA TYR A 182 8.22 3.75 6.01
C TYR A 182 6.72 3.61 6.11
N ALA A 183 6.11 3.05 5.09
CA ALA A 183 4.69 2.72 5.07
C ALA A 183 4.47 1.28 4.63
N ARG A 184 3.47 0.61 5.18
CA ARG A 184 2.99 -0.66 4.64
C ARG A 184 1.95 -0.41 3.57
N VAL A 185 2.10 -1.15 2.49
CA VAL A 185 1.18 -1.15 1.37
C VAL A 185 0.60 -2.54 1.22
N TYR A 186 -0.72 -2.62 1.24
CA TYR A 186 -1.45 -3.83 0.87
C TYR A 186 -1.77 -3.77 -0.62
N VAL A 187 -1.35 -4.79 -1.36
CA VAL A 187 -1.48 -4.79 -2.80
C VAL A 187 -1.96 -6.14 -3.32
N LYS A 188 -2.95 -6.10 -4.21
CA LYS A 188 -3.35 -7.22 -5.05
C LYS A 188 -2.96 -6.91 -6.48
N PHE A 189 -2.28 -7.82 -7.13
CA PHE A 189 -1.97 -7.68 -8.55
C PHE A 189 -1.92 -9.02 -9.27
N ARG A 190 -1.95 -8.96 -10.58
CA ARG A 190 -1.90 -10.14 -11.45
C ARG A 190 -0.95 -9.89 -12.61
N VAL A 191 -0.01 -10.80 -12.81
CA VAL A 191 0.80 -10.87 -14.03
C VAL A 191 -0.02 -11.62 -15.07
N LYS A 192 -0.49 -10.93 -16.10
CA LYS A 192 -1.33 -11.49 -17.18
C LYS A 192 -0.49 -12.11 -18.28
N SER A 193 0.65 -11.49 -18.57
CA SER A 193 1.65 -11.99 -19.54
C SER A 193 3.04 -11.48 -19.20
N GLY A 194 4.03 -12.08 -19.80
CA GLY A 194 5.45 -11.82 -19.57
C GLY A 194 6.16 -13.08 -19.12
N LYS A 195 7.42 -13.25 -19.57
CA LYS A 195 8.27 -14.35 -19.10
C LYS A 195 8.77 -13.98 -17.70
N ILE A 196 8.24 -14.65 -16.69
CA ILE A 196 8.64 -14.45 -15.30
C ILE A 196 10.05 -15.03 -15.14
N PRO A 197 11.04 -14.22 -14.68
CA PRO A 197 12.38 -14.71 -14.44
C PRO A 197 12.38 -15.78 -13.34
N SER A 198 13.30 -16.72 -13.41
CA SER A 198 13.53 -17.63 -12.29
C SER A 198 14.00 -16.86 -11.06
N ALA A 199 13.78 -17.43 -9.86
CA ALA A 199 14.20 -16.82 -8.60
C ALA A 199 15.72 -16.55 -8.49
N LYS A 200 16.52 -17.16 -9.38
CA LYS A 200 17.98 -16.96 -9.50
C LYS A 200 18.36 -15.88 -10.51
N SER A 201 17.40 -15.30 -11.24
CA SER A 201 17.68 -14.29 -12.25
C SER A 201 18.03 -12.96 -11.61
N LYS A 202 19.14 -12.35 -11.99
CA LYS A 202 19.48 -10.96 -11.67
C LYS A 202 18.48 -9.93 -12.25
N TYR A 203 17.52 -10.40 -13.03
CA TYR A 203 16.53 -9.59 -13.75
C TYR A 203 15.10 -9.73 -13.16
N GLN A 204 14.95 -10.07 -11.87
CA GLN A 204 13.62 -10.15 -11.23
C GLN A 204 12.82 -8.86 -11.40
N ASN A 205 13.50 -7.73 -11.49
CA ASN A 205 12.90 -6.40 -11.66
C ASN A 205 12.33 -6.13 -13.06
N GLU A 206 12.48 -7.06 -14.00
CA GLU A 206 12.08 -6.87 -15.40
C GLU A 206 10.60 -7.14 -15.64
N VAL A 207 9.91 -7.81 -14.74
CA VAL A 207 8.46 -8.05 -14.85
C VAL A 207 7.69 -7.00 -14.06
N ILE A 208 8.20 -6.66 -12.89
CA ILE A 208 7.61 -5.64 -12.02
C ILE A 208 8.74 -4.69 -11.65
N TYR A 209 8.53 -3.39 -11.87
CA TYR A 209 9.53 -2.41 -11.50
C TYR A 209 9.65 -2.31 -9.98
N GLY A 210 10.79 -2.71 -9.46
CA GLY A 210 11.11 -2.77 -8.05
C GLY A 210 11.89 -4.04 -7.71
N SER A 211 12.45 -4.08 -6.52
CA SER A 211 13.15 -5.24 -5.98
C SER A 211 12.16 -6.08 -5.16
N TYR A 212 12.03 -7.35 -5.46
CA TYR A 212 11.04 -8.20 -4.81
C TYR A 212 11.69 -9.49 -4.31
N THR A 213 11.93 -9.54 -3.01
CA THR A 213 12.29 -10.77 -2.31
C THR A 213 11.03 -11.54 -1.94
N GLY A 214 10.93 -12.79 -2.32
CA GLY A 214 9.77 -13.65 -1.99
C GLY A 214 8.82 -13.97 -3.13
N MET A 215 9.09 -13.49 -4.35
CA MET A 215 8.29 -13.80 -5.55
C MET A 215 8.53 -15.21 -6.15
N LYS A 216 9.11 -16.14 -5.39
CA LYS A 216 9.38 -17.53 -5.82
C LYS A 216 8.14 -18.24 -6.39
N ASN A 217 6.94 -17.78 -6.01
CA ASN A 217 5.66 -18.40 -6.39
C ASN A 217 4.83 -17.51 -7.32
N LEU A 218 5.41 -16.47 -7.94
CA LEU A 218 4.68 -15.66 -8.90
C LEU A 218 4.48 -16.45 -10.19
N THR A 219 3.28 -16.98 -10.36
CA THR A 219 2.88 -17.65 -11.60
C THR A 219 2.05 -16.70 -12.46
N SER A 220 2.20 -16.78 -13.79
CA SER A 220 1.35 -16.04 -14.70
C SER A 220 -0.12 -16.40 -14.48
N LYS A 221 -1.01 -15.40 -14.68
CA LYS A 221 -2.47 -15.54 -14.57
C LYS A 221 -3.05 -15.73 -13.15
N LYS A 222 -2.25 -15.88 -12.11
CA LYS A 222 -2.73 -15.93 -10.73
C LYS A 222 -2.74 -14.53 -10.11
N THR A 223 -3.82 -14.20 -9.38
CA THR A 223 -3.85 -12.99 -8.54
C THR A 223 -3.11 -13.30 -7.25
N VAL A 224 -2.22 -12.40 -6.87
CA VAL A 224 -1.42 -12.50 -5.65
C VAL A 224 -1.66 -11.30 -4.76
N THR A 225 -1.61 -11.53 -3.45
CA THR A 225 -1.82 -10.51 -2.43
C THR A 225 -0.57 -10.39 -1.60
N PHE A 226 -0.06 -9.17 -1.48
CA PHE A 226 1.17 -8.88 -0.77
C PHE A 226 1.00 -7.74 0.22
N ALA A 227 1.83 -7.74 1.27
CA ALA A 227 2.20 -6.55 2.00
C ALA A 227 3.60 -6.14 1.55
N ASP A 228 3.78 -4.88 1.26
CA ASP A 228 5.06 -4.27 0.91
C ASP A 228 5.40 -3.17 1.90
N GLU A 229 6.68 -2.86 2.06
CA GLU A 229 7.20 -1.81 2.90
C GLU A 229 7.93 -0.80 2.00
N ILE A 230 7.35 0.38 1.88
CA ILE A 230 7.84 1.44 1.00
C ILE A 230 8.54 2.51 1.84
N GLU A 231 9.76 2.84 1.46
CA GLU A 231 10.53 3.94 2.02
C GLU A 231 10.22 5.24 1.28
N CYS A 232 10.00 6.29 2.06
CA CYS A 232 9.73 7.63 1.57
C CYS A 232 10.61 8.62 2.32
N ASP A 233 11.43 9.38 1.59
CA ASP A 233 12.21 10.47 2.16
C ASP A 233 11.37 11.72 2.36
N LEU A 234 11.64 12.43 3.43
CA LEU A 234 10.90 13.59 3.90
C LEU A 234 11.85 14.74 4.16
N SER A 235 11.44 15.95 3.84
CA SER A 235 12.12 17.17 4.23
C SER A 235 11.16 18.16 4.85
N TYR A 236 11.55 18.75 5.97
CA TYR A 236 10.76 19.73 6.69
C TYR A 236 11.48 21.08 6.71
N THR A 237 10.70 22.16 6.54
CA THR A 237 11.18 23.53 6.76
C THR A 237 10.18 24.24 7.67
N ASN A 238 10.67 24.75 8.80
CA ASN A 238 9.83 25.40 9.82
C ASN A 238 8.64 24.52 10.30
N GLY A 239 8.90 23.21 10.49
CA GLY A 239 7.89 22.24 10.94
C GLY A 239 6.85 21.84 9.90
N LYS A 240 7.00 22.28 8.64
CA LYS A 240 6.12 21.89 7.53
C LYS A 240 6.84 20.96 6.56
N LEU A 241 6.14 19.94 6.08
CA LEU A 241 6.62 19.04 5.04
C LEU A 241 6.74 19.80 3.71
N THR A 242 7.97 19.98 3.24
CA THR A 242 8.29 20.78 2.04
C THR A 242 8.65 19.92 0.84
N SER A 243 9.21 18.74 1.08
CA SER A 243 9.54 17.77 0.04
C SER A 243 9.32 16.36 0.57
N TYR A 244 8.80 15.50 -0.27
CA TYR A 244 8.60 14.09 0.04
C TYR A 244 8.52 13.28 -1.25
N GLY A 245 9.03 12.06 -1.21
CA GLY A 245 9.00 11.16 -2.34
C GLY A 245 9.46 9.77 -1.99
N VAL A 246 9.06 8.81 -2.79
CA VAL A 246 9.49 7.43 -2.66
C VAL A 246 10.98 7.35 -2.98
N ASP A 247 11.77 6.82 -2.06
CA ASP A 247 13.17 6.49 -2.32
C ASP A 247 13.29 5.02 -2.73
N TRP A 248 12.75 4.14 -1.93
CA TRP A 248 12.86 2.72 -2.17
C TRP A 248 11.51 2.00 -1.99
N GLY A 249 11.29 0.99 -2.79
CA GLY A 249 10.09 0.16 -2.64
C GLY A 249 10.28 -1.21 -3.26
N GLY A 250 9.77 -2.22 -2.56
CA GLY A 250 9.65 -3.56 -3.08
C GLY A 250 10.68 -4.59 -2.61
N ASP A 251 11.58 -4.25 -1.65
CA ASP A 251 12.53 -5.23 -1.11
C ASP A 251 11.91 -6.20 -0.10
N SER A 252 10.76 -5.86 0.41
CA SER A 252 10.14 -6.57 1.52
C SER A 252 8.75 -7.13 1.20
N ILE A 253 8.41 -7.28 -0.07
CA ILE A 253 7.13 -7.88 -0.42
C ILE A 253 6.99 -9.26 0.21
N ALA A 254 5.96 -9.41 1.02
CA ALA A 254 5.63 -10.65 1.68
C ALA A 254 4.19 -11.05 1.36
N ASN A 255 3.99 -12.32 1.02
CA ASN A 255 2.65 -12.86 0.86
C ASN A 255 1.92 -12.82 2.20
N VAL A 256 0.70 -12.25 2.24
CA VAL A 256 -0.11 -12.14 3.46
C VAL A 256 -1.12 -13.27 3.61
N ASN A 257 -1.19 -14.17 2.65
CA ASN A 257 -2.09 -15.32 2.65
C ASN A 257 -1.40 -16.63 3.05
N ASN A 258 -0.13 -16.57 3.48
CA ASN A 258 0.62 -17.73 3.98
C ASN A 258 0.85 -17.59 5.49
#